data_7003ba744bd5c9ca0b987cb7aa4b660c
#
_entry.id   7003ba744bd5c9ca0b987cb7aa4b660c
#
_cell.length_a   1.000
_cell.length_b   1.000
_cell.length_c   1.000
_cell.angle_alpha   90.00
_cell.angle_beta   90.00
_cell.angle_gamma   90.00
#
_symmetry.space_group_name_H-M   'P 1'
#
loop_
_entity.id
_entity.type
_entity.pdbx_description
1 polymer ?
#
loop_
_entity_poly.entity_id
_entity_poly.type
_entity_poly.pdbx_seq_one_letter_code
_entity_poly.pdbx_strand_id
1 'polypeptide(L)'
;VLGITALLLSVLLTMWSIERTFNRIWRVPTVRPKLSRFLLYWTLLTLGPLLMGLSLSFSSYAMSASKVCVSVLPGGLKALLDVPECILVATSLAAMYRFVPNTRVRWSHALLGGVFTAVGLELAKRVLAWYLAQVPTISAVYGAFATVPILLIWIYVAWVIVLLGAVVAAYLPSLLSGIARRGDTPGWNFQLAVEILQALSKVKTGINLETLSKELKVDDLQLEAPLQTLVNLD
;
A
#
# COMPACT_ATOMS: atom_id res chain seq x y z
N VAL A 1 30.13 11.45 12.58
CA VAL A 1 29.07 11.14 13.55
C VAL A 1 27.81 11.96 13.23
N LEU A 2 27.89 13.29 13.06
CA LEU A 2 26.75 14.18 12.86
C LEU A 2 25.94 13.87 11.58
N GLY A 3 26.62 13.49 10.47
CA GLY A 3 25.95 13.10 9.22
C GLY A 3 25.16 11.78 9.35
N ILE A 4 25.71 10.80 10.06
CA ILE A 4 25.04 9.50 10.28
C ILE A 4 23.80 9.69 11.16
N THR A 5 23.90 10.48 12.22
CA THR A 5 22.74 10.77 13.10
C THR A 5 21.62 11.52 12.35
N ALA A 6 21.98 12.49 11.49
CA ALA A 6 21.02 13.21 10.66
C ALA A 6 20.32 12.28 9.65
N LEU A 7 21.05 11.36 9.02
CA LEU A 7 20.48 10.36 8.11
C LEU A 7 19.52 9.42 8.84
N LEU A 8 19.93 8.87 10.00
CA LEU A 8 19.05 7.99 10.79
C LEU A 8 17.78 8.71 11.23
N LEU A 9 17.90 9.96 11.68
CA LEU A 9 16.73 10.76 12.07
C LEU A 9 15.79 10.99 10.88
N SER A 10 16.34 11.33 9.70
CA SER A 10 15.59 11.52 8.46
C SER A 10 14.81 10.25 8.06
N VAL A 11 15.46 9.09 8.12
CA VAL A 11 14.81 7.79 7.82
C VAL A 11 13.67 7.51 8.80
N LEU A 12 13.88 7.71 10.10
CA LEU A 12 12.85 7.49 11.13
C LEU A 12 11.66 8.43 10.95
N LEU A 13 11.89 9.70 10.65
CA LEU A 13 10.83 10.68 10.38
C LEU A 13 10.04 10.33 9.12
N THR A 14 10.72 9.86 8.08
CA THR A 14 10.06 9.40 6.84
C THR A 14 9.17 8.17 7.11
N MET A 15 9.69 7.17 7.81
CA MET A 15 8.91 5.99 8.19
C MET A 15 7.69 6.35 9.04
N TRP A 16 7.84 7.27 9.99
CA TRP A 16 6.73 7.76 10.79
C TRP A 16 5.68 8.50 9.95
N SER A 17 6.11 9.30 8.98
CA SER A 17 5.21 9.99 8.04
C SER A 17 4.43 8.99 7.19
N ILE A 18 5.10 7.95 6.69
CA ILE A 18 4.47 6.86 5.92
C ILE A 18 3.41 6.15 6.79
N GLU A 19 3.78 5.68 7.99
CA GLU A 19 2.85 5.01 8.91
C GLU A 19 1.63 5.89 9.21
N ARG A 20 1.82 7.18 9.46
CA ARG A 20 0.73 8.14 9.68
C ARG A 20 -0.21 8.23 8.49
N THR A 21 0.33 8.33 7.29
CA THR A 21 -0.45 8.45 6.06
C THR A 21 -1.29 7.19 5.84
N PHE A 22 -0.70 6.01 6.01
CA PHE A 22 -1.43 4.75 5.92
C PHE A 22 -2.51 4.64 7.00
N ASN A 23 -2.19 4.90 8.26
CA ASN A 23 -3.18 4.87 9.35
C ASN A 23 -4.34 5.86 9.09
N ARG A 24 -4.08 7.00 8.46
CA ARG A 24 -5.12 7.95 8.05
C ARG A 24 -6.03 7.39 6.95
N ILE A 25 -5.46 6.68 5.94
CA ILE A 25 -6.24 6.03 4.87
C ILE A 25 -7.17 4.96 5.46
N TRP A 26 -6.66 4.14 6.39
CA TRP A 26 -7.45 3.10 7.06
C TRP A 26 -8.27 3.61 8.25
N ARG A 27 -8.20 4.93 8.56
CA ARG A 27 -8.91 5.58 9.69
C ARG A 27 -8.66 4.91 11.04
N VAL A 28 -7.43 4.50 11.30
CA VAL A 28 -7.04 3.82 12.54
C VAL A 28 -6.88 4.84 13.66
N PRO A 29 -7.69 4.78 14.75
CA PRO A 29 -7.61 5.73 15.85
C PRO A 29 -6.47 5.43 16.84
N THR A 30 -6.01 4.18 16.89
CA THR A 30 -5.06 3.72 17.91
C THR A 30 -3.60 3.86 17.46
N VAL A 31 -2.77 4.33 18.38
CA VAL A 31 -1.32 4.44 18.15
C VAL A 31 -0.65 3.10 18.47
N ARG A 32 0.17 2.61 17.53
CA ARG A 32 0.92 1.36 17.73
C ARG A 32 1.89 1.50 18.91
N PRO A 33 2.04 0.47 19.79
CA PRO A 33 3.03 0.47 20.86
C PRO A 33 4.46 0.62 20.32
N LYS A 34 5.33 1.30 21.09
CA LYS A 34 6.67 1.71 20.63
C LYS A 34 7.54 0.53 20.15
N LEU A 35 7.49 -0.61 20.83
CA LEU A 35 8.26 -1.81 20.47
C LEU A 35 7.80 -2.41 19.13
N SER A 36 6.50 -2.55 18.92
CA SER A 36 5.94 -3.06 17.66
C SER A 36 6.22 -2.12 16.48
N ARG A 37 6.25 -0.81 16.73
CA ARG A 37 6.65 0.21 15.73
C ARG A 37 8.12 0.06 15.36
N PHE A 38 9.01 -0.10 16.35
CA PHE A 38 10.43 -0.31 16.11
C PHE A 38 10.69 -1.56 15.28
N LEU A 39 10.06 -2.68 15.62
CA LEU A 39 10.17 -3.94 14.86
C LEU A 39 9.69 -3.77 13.41
N LEU A 40 8.58 -3.08 13.20
CA LEU A 40 8.07 -2.79 11.86
C LEU A 40 9.08 -1.99 11.03
N TYR A 41 9.62 -0.90 11.60
CA TYR A 41 10.59 -0.05 10.90
C TYR A 41 11.87 -0.79 10.58
N TRP A 42 12.35 -1.60 11.54
CA TRP A 42 13.52 -2.46 11.33
C TRP A 42 13.28 -3.46 10.20
N THR A 43 12.13 -4.12 10.21
CA THR A 43 11.75 -5.09 9.16
C THR A 43 11.66 -4.42 7.79
N LEU A 44 11.01 -3.27 7.68
CA LEU A 44 10.91 -2.54 6.41
C LEU A 44 12.27 -2.06 5.91
N LEU A 45 13.14 -1.58 6.82
CA LEU A 45 14.46 -1.08 6.48
C LEU A 45 15.41 -2.21 6.02
N THR A 46 15.25 -3.42 6.53
CA THR A 46 16.08 -4.58 6.16
C THR A 46 15.50 -5.35 4.97
N LEU A 47 14.20 -5.68 5.00
CA LEU A 47 13.55 -6.43 3.93
C LEU A 47 13.32 -5.60 2.66
N GLY A 48 13.08 -4.30 2.79
CA GLY A 48 12.86 -3.42 1.64
C GLY A 48 14.00 -3.46 0.63
N PRO A 49 15.23 -3.10 1.01
CA PRO A 49 16.39 -3.18 0.12
C PRO A 49 16.70 -4.61 -0.36
N LEU A 50 16.48 -5.63 0.48
CA LEU A 50 16.67 -7.03 0.11
C LEU A 50 15.71 -7.44 -1.03
N LEU A 51 14.43 -7.11 -0.92
CA LEU A 51 13.44 -7.40 -1.95
C LEU A 51 13.71 -6.61 -3.23
N MET A 52 14.15 -5.34 -3.12
CA MET A 52 14.59 -4.57 -4.28
C MET A 52 15.81 -5.20 -4.96
N GLY A 53 16.81 -5.64 -4.18
CA GLY A 53 17.99 -6.32 -4.70
C GLY A 53 17.64 -7.62 -5.41
N LEU A 54 16.73 -8.42 -4.85
CA LEU A 54 16.22 -9.64 -5.49
C LEU A 54 15.48 -9.33 -6.80
N SER A 55 14.63 -8.29 -6.82
CA SER A 55 13.92 -7.86 -8.02
C SER A 55 14.90 -7.45 -9.12
N LEU A 56 15.89 -6.62 -8.81
CA LEU A 56 16.92 -6.20 -9.77
C LEU A 56 17.78 -7.37 -10.27
N SER A 57 18.14 -8.29 -9.37
CA SER A 57 18.92 -9.49 -9.73
C SER A 57 18.12 -10.38 -10.65
N PHE A 58 16.82 -10.57 -10.38
CA PHE A 58 15.93 -11.37 -11.22
C PHE A 58 15.75 -10.71 -12.60
N SER A 59 15.51 -9.41 -12.66
CA SER A 59 15.44 -8.64 -13.92
C SER A 59 16.74 -8.78 -14.74
N SER A 60 17.90 -8.64 -14.10
CA SER A 60 19.20 -8.76 -14.75
C SER A 60 19.45 -10.16 -15.27
N TYR A 61 19.07 -11.20 -14.50
CA TYR A 61 19.18 -12.59 -14.92
C TYR A 61 18.24 -12.90 -16.09
N ALA A 62 16.98 -12.43 -16.02
CA ALA A 62 16.01 -12.59 -17.09
C ALA A 62 16.47 -11.90 -18.38
N MET A 63 17.05 -10.69 -18.29
CA MET A 63 17.64 -9.98 -19.43
C MET A 63 18.85 -10.73 -20.03
N SER A 64 19.72 -11.28 -19.21
CA SER A 64 20.90 -12.02 -19.71
C SER A 64 20.50 -13.37 -20.34
N ALA A 65 19.58 -14.10 -19.73
CA ALA A 65 19.01 -15.33 -20.30
C ALA A 65 18.26 -15.06 -21.60
N SER A 66 17.55 -13.92 -21.69
CA SER A 66 16.82 -13.55 -22.89
C SER A 66 17.73 -13.14 -24.05
N LYS A 67 18.90 -12.54 -23.80
CA LYS A 67 19.87 -12.21 -24.86
C LYS A 67 20.34 -13.44 -25.63
N VAL A 68 20.36 -14.62 -25.01
CA VAL A 68 20.71 -15.88 -25.66
C VAL A 68 19.54 -16.48 -26.44
N CYS A 69 18.30 -16.25 -26.01
CA CYS A 69 17.08 -16.79 -26.64
C CYS A 69 16.31 -15.78 -27.52
N VAL A 70 16.44 -14.46 -27.30
CA VAL A 70 15.55 -13.41 -27.89
C VAL A 70 15.98 -13.00 -29.30
N SER A 71 17.12 -13.43 -29.82
CA SER A 71 17.40 -13.25 -31.26
C SER A 71 16.41 -14.01 -32.18
N VAL A 72 15.57 -14.90 -31.62
CA VAL A 72 14.69 -15.82 -32.37
C VAL A 72 13.20 -15.76 -31.95
N LEU A 73 12.82 -15.03 -30.88
CA LEU A 73 11.48 -15.16 -30.31
C LEU A 73 10.59 -13.91 -30.49
N PRO A 74 9.28 -14.11 -30.84
CA PRO A 74 8.32 -13.00 -31.02
C PRO A 74 8.08 -12.24 -29.72
N GLY A 75 7.71 -10.95 -29.82
CA GLY A 75 7.55 -10.01 -28.70
C GLY A 75 6.64 -10.44 -27.52
N GLY A 76 5.87 -11.52 -27.64
CA GLY A 76 5.06 -12.10 -26.56
C GLY A 76 5.86 -12.70 -25.40
N LEU A 77 7.09 -13.18 -25.64
CA LEU A 77 7.89 -13.79 -24.59
C LEU A 77 8.52 -12.76 -23.64
N LYS A 78 8.77 -11.53 -24.10
CA LYS A 78 9.18 -10.43 -23.20
C LYS A 78 8.12 -10.17 -22.12
N ALA A 79 6.85 -10.16 -22.49
CA ALA A 79 5.76 -10.00 -21.56
C ALA A 79 5.71 -11.11 -20.48
N LEU A 80 6.08 -12.35 -20.83
CA LEU A 80 6.16 -13.47 -19.87
C LEU A 80 7.33 -13.33 -18.88
N LEU A 81 8.41 -12.66 -19.27
CA LEU A 81 9.55 -12.40 -18.38
C LEU A 81 9.30 -11.24 -17.41
N ASP A 82 8.40 -10.30 -17.77
CA ASP A 82 8.00 -9.18 -16.91
C ASP A 82 7.00 -9.62 -15.81
N VAL A 83 6.28 -10.75 -16.00
CA VAL A 83 5.26 -11.25 -15.07
C VAL A 83 5.84 -11.58 -13.68
N PRO A 84 6.96 -12.33 -13.53
CA PRO A 84 7.53 -12.63 -12.22
C PRO A 84 7.97 -11.37 -11.46
N GLU A 85 8.52 -10.38 -12.14
CA GLU A 85 8.89 -9.09 -11.54
C GLU A 85 7.63 -8.37 -11.03
N CYS A 86 6.58 -8.30 -11.85
CA CYS A 86 5.31 -7.71 -11.47
C CYS A 86 4.67 -8.42 -10.26
N ILE A 87 4.72 -9.75 -10.21
CA ILE A 87 4.22 -10.55 -9.07
C ILE A 87 5.02 -10.24 -7.81
N LEU A 88 6.34 -10.15 -7.90
CA LEU A 88 7.21 -9.85 -6.76
C LEU A 88 6.95 -8.43 -6.22
N VAL A 89 6.80 -7.45 -7.09
CA VAL A 89 6.44 -6.08 -6.71
C VAL A 89 5.04 -6.04 -6.10
N ALA A 90 4.05 -6.69 -6.73
CA ALA A 90 2.68 -6.73 -6.24
C ALA A 90 2.58 -7.39 -4.84
N THR A 91 3.29 -8.50 -4.63
CA THR A 91 3.30 -9.18 -3.31
C THR A 91 4.04 -8.37 -2.25
N SER A 92 5.13 -7.69 -2.60
CA SER A 92 5.85 -6.80 -1.68
C SER A 92 4.98 -5.62 -1.25
N LEU A 93 4.27 -4.99 -2.20
CA LEU A 93 3.33 -3.90 -1.93
C LEU A 93 2.11 -4.40 -1.14
N ALA A 94 1.58 -5.58 -1.44
CA ALA A 94 0.51 -6.19 -0.67
C ALA A 94 0.93 -6.45 0.78
N ALA A 95 2.16 -6.95 1.00
CA ALA A 95 2.73 -7.11 2.34
C ALA A 95 2.83 -5.75 3.06
N MET A 96 3.29 -4.70 2.37
CA MET A 96 3.33 -3.34 2.91
C MET A 96 1.93 -2.86 3.30
N TYR A 97 0.90 -3.02 2.46
CA TYR A 97 -0.48 -2.63 2.75
C TYR A 97 -1.13 -3.44 3.87
N ARG A 98 -0.63 -4.64 4.15
CA ARG A 98 -1.10 -5.47 5.25
C ARG A 98 -0.44 -5.14 6.59
N PHE A 99 0.88 -4.91 6.59
CA PHE A 99 1.67 -4.82 7.82
C PHE A 99 1.91 -3.39 8.31
N VAL A 100 1.94 -2.41 7.41
CA VAL A 100 2.18 -1.00 7.78
C VAL A 100 1.00 -0.39 8.53
N PRO A 101 -0.27 -0.54 8.09
CA PRO A 101 -1.40 -0.03 8.84
C PRO A 101 -1.55 -0.76 10.17
N ASN A 102 -1.95 -0.04 11.23
CA ASN A 102 -2.19 -0.63 12.54
C ASN A 102 -3.60 -1.22 12.65
N THR A 103 -4.02 -1.98 11.63
CA THR A 103 -5.32 -2.66 11.54
C THR A 103 -5.20 -4.00 10.83
N ARG A 104 -6.19 -4.87 11.00
CA ARG A 104 -6.21 -6.19 10.36
C ARG A 104 -6.73 -6.10 8.93
N VAL A 105 -5.83 -5.88 7.97
CA VAL A 105 -6.18 -5.91 6.54
C VAL A 105 -6.21 -7.36 6.03
N ARG A 106 -7.29 -7.77 5.34
CA ARG A 106 -7.39 -9.09 4.70
C ARG A 106 -6.39 -9.20 3.54
N TRP A 107 -5.80 -10.37 3.33
CA TRP A 107 -4.84 -10.60 2.24
C TRP A 107 -5.42 -10.30 0.85
N SER A 108 -6.69 -10.66 0.62
CA SER A 108 -7.38 -10.38 -0.65
C SER A 108 -7.42 -8.89 -0.97
N HIS A 109 -7.69 -8.04 0.02
CA HIS A 109 -7.75 -6.58 -0.14
C HIS A 109 -6.35 -5.99 -0.37
N ALA A 110 -5.37 -6.45 0.41
CA ALA A 110 -3.98 -6.04 0.25
C ALA A 110 -3.42 -6.44 -1.12
N LEU A 111 -3.74 -7.64 -1.61
CA LEU A 111 -3.33 -8.12 -2.94
C LEU A 111 -3.96 -7.29 -4.06
N LEU A 112 -5.25 -6.96 -3.98
CA LEU A 112 -5.91 -6.09 -4.97
C LEU A 112 -5.21 -4.73 -5.08
N GLY A 113 -4.93 -4.09 -3.94
CA GLY A 113 -4.16 -2.84 -3.92
C GLY A 113 -2.74 -3.00 -4.43
N GLY A 114 -2.05 -4.10 -4.07
CA GLY A 114 -0.70 -4.42 -4.51
C GLY A 114 -0.61 -4.62 -6.03
N VAL A 115 -1.54 -5.38 -6.61
CA VAL A 115 -1.62 -5.58 -8.07
C VAL A 115 -1.93 -4.27 -8.78
N PHE A 116 -2.92 -3.50 -8.29
CA PHE A 116 -3.24 -2.19 -8.85
C PHE A 116 -2.00 -1.27 -8.88
N THR A 117 -1.26 -1.23 -7.78
CA THR A 117 -0.05 -0.40 -7.68
C THR A 117 1.07 -0.91 -8.59
N ALA A 118 1.30 -2.23 -8.66
CA ALA A 118 2.32 -2.80 -9.52
C ALA A 118 2.05 -2.48 -11.01
N VAL A 119 0.81 -2.66 -11.46
CA VAL A 119 0.38 -2.30 -12.81
C VAL A 119 0.52 -0.78 -13.05
N GLY A 120 0.11 0.03 -12.07
CA GLY A 120 0.24 1.49 -12.14
C GLY A 120 1.70 1.95 -12.25
N LEU A 121 2.61 1.36 -11.49
CA LEU A 121 4.05 1.66 -11.56
C LEU A 121 4.64 1.23 -12.91
N GLU A 122 4.24 0.07 -13.43
CA GLU A 122 4.70 -0.40 -14.74
C GLU A 122 4.22 0.53 -15.87
N LEU A 123 2.96 0.96 -15.80
CA LEU A 123 2.42 1.94 -16.74
C LEU A 123 3.15 3.28 -16.63
N ALA A 124 3.41 3.77 -15.43
CA ALA A 124 4.14 5.01 -15.20
C ALA A 124 5.58 4.94 -15.74
N LYS A 125 6.28 3.81 -15.56
CA LYS A 125 7.61 3.58 -16.16
C LYS A 125 7.56 3.72 -17.67
N ARG A 126 6.57 3.10 -18.33
CA ARG A 126 6.41 3.15 -19.80
C ARG A 126 6.08 4.56 -20.28
N VAL A 127 5.17 5.25 -19.60
CA VAL A 127 4.79 6.63 -19.92
C VAL A 127 6.00 7.57 -19.78
N LEU A 128 6.76 7.44 -18.68
CA LEU A 128 7.97 8.24 -18.47
C LEU A 128 9.03 7.98 -19.54
N ALA A 129 9.29 6.71 -19.86
CA ALA A 129 10.24 6.33 -20.91
C ALA A 129 9.82 6.88 -22.27
N TRP A 130 8.53 6.78 -22.64
CA TRP A 130 7.99 7.36 -23.85
C TRP A 130 8.13 8.88 -23.89
N TYR A 131 7.80 9.57 -22.78
CA TYR A 131 7.95 11.02 -22.67
C TYR A 131 9.40 11.46 -22.87
N LEU A 132 10.36 10.79 -22.21
CA LEU A 132 11.79 11.12 -22.34
C LEU A 132 12.32 10.88 -23.77
N ALA A 133 11.78 9.88 -24.47
CA ALA A 133 12.14 9.61 -25.86
C ALA A 133 11.63 10.72 -26.83
N GLN A 134 10.51 11.39 -26.49
CA GLN A 134 9.95 12.47 -27.32
C GLN A 134 10.65 13.83 -27.11
N VAL A 135 11.38 14.01 -26.03
CA VAL A 135 11.99 15.31 -25.68
C VAL A 135 13.51 15.19 -25.55
N PRO A 136 14.23 14.89 -26.64
CA PRO A 136 15.69 14.76 -26.62
C PRO A 136 16.43 16.06 -26.26
N THR A 137 15.77 17.21 -26.43
CA THR A 137 16.32 18.54 -26.09
C THR A 137 16.60 18.74 -24.63
N ILE A 138 15.89 18.07 -23.72
CA ILE A 138 16.14 18.14 -22.26
C ILE A 138 17.52 17.58 -21.94
N SER A 139 17.89 16.45 -22.51
CA SER A 139 19.22 15.85 -22.31
C SER A 139 20.32 16.64 -23.02
N ALA A 140 20.04 17.27 -24.16
CA ALA A 140 21.02 18.04 -24.89
C ALA A 140 21.35 19.40 -24.24
N VAL A 141 20.35 20.07 -23.64
CA VAL A 141 20.52 21.38 -23.00
C VAL A 141 20.96 21.27 -21.55
N TYR A 142 20.34 20.38 -20.77
CA TYR A 142 20.59 20.24 -19.34
C TYR A 142 21.57 19.11 -18.96
N GLY A 143 21.90 18.20 -19.91
CA GLY A 143 22.86 17.12 -19.67
C GLY A 143 22.55 16.31 -18.40
N ALA A 144 23.57 16.10 -17.57
CA ALA A 144 23.43 15.38 -16.30
C ALA A 144 22.50 16.07 -15.27
N PHE A 145 22.34 17.40 -15.35
CA PHE A 145 21.45 18.14 -14.46
C PHE A 145 19.96 17.81 -14.65
N ALA A 146 19.57 17.32 -15.82
CA ALA A 146 18.18 16.88 -16.08
C ALA A 146 17.79 15.68 -15.20
N THR A 147 18.75 14.88 -14.80
CA THR A 147 18.49 13.65 -14.02
C THR A 147 17.81 13.93 -12.69
N VAL A 148 18.18 15.01 -11.99
CA VAL A 148 17.63 15.35 -10.68
C VAL A 148 16.12 15.69 -10.75
N PRO A 149 15.67 16.63 -11.60
CA PRO A 149 14.24 16.91 -11.75
C PRO A 149 13.43 15.67 -12.19
N ILE A 150 13.96 14.88 -13.13
CA ILE A 150 13.30 13.67 -13.62
C ILE A 150 13.13 12.65 -12.47
N LEU A 151 14.17 12.44 -11.66
CA LEU A 151 14.12 11.57 -10.49
C LEU A 151 13.09 12.05 -9.47
N LEU A 152 13.01 13.35 -9.21
CA LEU A 152 12.02 13.92 -8.28
C LEU A 152 10.60 13.70 -8.79
N ILE A 153 10.34 13.93 -10.08
CA ILE A 153 9.03 13.67 -10.70
C ILE A 153 8.70 12.18 -10.58
N TRP A 154 9.66 11.29 -10.86
CA TRP A 154 9.48 9.85 -10.73
C TRP A 154 9.10 9.44 -9.32
N ILE A 155 9.84 9.91 -8.30
CA ILE A 155 9.54 9.62 -6.89
C ILE A 155 8.14 10.12 -6.52
N TYR A 156 7.78 11.33 -6.96
CA TYR A 156 6.45 11.89 -6.70
C TYR A 156 5.33 11.03 -7.32
N VAL A 157 5.45 10.68 -8.60
CA VAL A 157 4.46 9.85 -9.31
C VAL A 157 4.37 8.47 -8.68
N ALA A 158 5.50 7.84 -8.35
CA ALA A 158 5.52 6.55 -7.68
C ALA A 158 4.77 6.59 -6.34
N TRP A 159 5.00 7.63 -5.52
CA TRP A 159 4.28 7.81 -4.25
C TRP A 159 2.78 8.01 -4.45
N VAL A 160 2.36 8.80 -5.42
CA VAL A 160 0.94 9.00 -5.74
C VAL A 160 0.28 7.66 -6.10
N ILE A 161 0.94 6.84 -6.93
CA ILE A 161 0.43 5.52 -7.31
C ILE A 161 0.35 4.58 -6.11
N VAL A 162 1.38 4.56 -5.25
CA VAL A 162 1.39 3.76 -4.01
C VAL A 162 0.25 4.16 -3.08
N LEU A 163 0.02 5.46 -2.89
CA LEU A 163 -1.08 5.94 -2.05
C LEU A 163 -2.46 5.64 -2.66
N LEU A 164 -2.61 5.74 -3.99
CA LEU A 164 -3.83 5.33 -4.68
C LEU A 164 -4.10 3.82 -4.49
N GLY A 165 -3.07 2.99 -4.61
CA GLY A 165 -3.19 1.56 -4.32
C GLY A 165 -3.59 1.25 -2.89
N ALA A 166 -3.09 2.02 -1.91
CA ALA A 166 -3.52 1.95 -0.53
C ALA A 166 -5.01 2.30 -0.37
N VAL A 167 -5.48 3.35 -1.06
CA VAL A 167 -6.90 3.72 -1.11
C VAL A 167 -7.73 2.60 -1.73
N VAL A 168 -7.29 2.02 -2.85
CA VAL A 168 -7.96 0.87 -3.47
C VAL A 168 -8.04 -0.31 -2.50
N ALA A 169 -6.94 -0.67 -1.83
CA ALA A 169 -6.93 -1.74 -0.83
C ALA A 169 -7.91 -1.49 0.33
N ALA A 170 -8.05 -0.22 0.74
CA ALA A 170 -8.89 0.17 1.88
C ALA A 170 -10.37 0.29 1.52
N TYR A 171 -10.73 0.74 0.32
CA TYR A 171 -12.11 1.14 -0.03
C TYR A 171 -12.80 0.23 -1.05
N LEU A 172 -12.07 -0.38 -1.99
CA LEU A 172 -12.68 -1.22 -3.03
C LEU A 172 -13.51 -2.38 -2.49
N PRO A 173 -13.09 -3.09 -1.42
CA PRO A 173 -13.89 -4.18 -0.87
C PRO A 173 -15.26 -3.75 -0.37
N SER A 174 -15.34 -2.58 0.28
CA SER A 174 -16.61 -2.03 0.77
C SER A 174 -17.50 -1.57 -0.38
N LEU A 175 -16.93 -1.03 -1.45
CA LEU A 175 -17.67 -0.66 -2.66
C LEU A 175 -18.24 -1.90 -3.39
N LEU A 176 -17.47 -2.97 -3.49
CA LEU A 176 -17.90 -4.22 -4.13
C LEU A 176 -18.97 -4.97 -3.34
N SER A 177 -18.92 -4.90 -2.01
CA SER A 177 -19.93 -5.52 -1.14
C SER A 177 -21.23 -4.74 -1.05
N GLY A 178 -21.31 -3.55 -1.66
CA GLY A 178 -22.48 -2.67 -1.56
C GLY A 178 -22.69 -2.09 -0.16
N ILE A 179 -21.71 -2.25 0.74
CA ILE A 179 -21.72 -1.73 2.11
C ILE A 179 -21.22 -0.30 2.05
N ALA A 180 -22.12 0.67 2.12
CA ALA A 180 -21.77 2.06 2.10
C ALA A 180 -20.98 2.44 3.37
N ARG A 181 -19.78 3.02 3.22
CA ARG A 181 -19.17 3.76 4.31
C ARG A 181 -20.01 4.98 4.61
N ARG A 182 -20.74 4.95 5.72
CA ARG A 182 -21.51 6.09 6.17
C ARG A 182 -20.55 7.21 6.62
N GLY A 183 -20.96 8.47 6.38
CA GLY A 183 -20.12 9.64 6.62
C GLY A 183 -19.75 9.81 8.11
N ASP A 184 -18.63 10.46 8.34
CA ASP A 184 -18.08 10.75 9.66
C ASP A 184 -18.76 12.01 10.24
N THR A 185 -20.09 11.96 10.42
CA THR A 185 -20.85 13.05 11.05
C THR A 185 -20.65 13.03 12.56
N PRO A 186 -20.61 14.22 13.23
CA PRO A 186 -20.56 14.26 14.70
C PRO A 186 -21.70 13.42 15.31
N GLY A 187 -21.33 12.51 16.25
CA GLY A 187 -22.29 11.59 16.87
C GLY A 187 -22.49 10.25 16.15
N TRP A 188 -21.93 10.06 14.96
CA TRP A 188 -22.04 8.82 14.20
C TRP A 188 -21.57 7.58 15.00
N ASN A 189 -20.40 7.69 15.66
CA ASN A 189 -19.86 6.59 16.47
C ASN A 189 -20.80 6.21 17.63
N PHE A 190 -21.48 7.18 18.22
CA PHE A 190 -22.48 6.93 19.26
C PHE A 190 -23.72 6.22 18.70
N GLN A 191 -24.24 6.71 17.57
CA GLN A 191 -25.40 6.07 16.90
C GLN A 191 -25.05 4.62 16.51
N LEU A 192 -23.87 4.39 15.95
CA LEU A 192 -23.41 3.05 15.57
C LEU A 192 -23.22 2.14 16.80
N ALA A 193 -22.70 2.66 17.91
CA ALA A 193 -22.60 1.91 19.16
C ALA A 193 -23.97 1.46 19.68
N VAL A 194 -24.98 2.33 19.60
CA VAL A 194 -26.37 1.99 19.97
C VAL A 194 -26.95 0.93 19.02
N GLU A 195 -26.75 1.05 17.71
CA GLU A 195 -27.19 0.05 16.71
C GLU A 195 -26.51 -1.31 16.97
N ILE A 196 -25.23 -1.34 17.31
CA ILE A 196 -24.50 -2.56 17.70
C ILE A 196 -25.11 -3.20 18.95
N LEU A 197 -25.36 -2.41 20.00
CA LEU A 197 -26.00 -2.92 21.23
C LEU A 197 -27.39 -3.48 20.98
N GLN A 198 -28.19 -2.84 20.11
CA GLN A 198 -29.49 -3.32 19.71
C GLN A 198 -29.41 -4.63 18.91
N ALA A 199 -28.43 -4.78 18.03
CA ALA A 199 -28.20 -6.02 17.29
C ALA A 199 -27.77 -7.16 18.23
N LEU A 200 -26.85 -6.87 19.16
CA LEU A 200 -26.38 -7.84 20.16
C LEU A 200 -27.47 -8.26 21.12
N SER A 201 -28.40 -7.36 21.52
CA SER A 201 -29.50 -7.69 22.43
C SER A 201 -30.52 -8.68 21.86
N LYS A 202 -30.59 -8.76 20.52
CA LYS A 202 -31.51 -9.72 19.83
C LYS A 202 -30.95 -11.14 19.76
N VAL A 203 -29.65 -11.34 19.98
CA VAL A 203 -28.97 -12.62 19.82
C VAL A 203 -28.35 -13.07 21.13
N LYS A 204 -28.78 -14.25 21.64
CA LYS A 204 -28.32 -14.80 22.92
C LYS A 204 -26.91 -15.44 22.88
N THR A 205 -26.35 -15.68 21.69
CA THR A 205 -25.11 -16.49 21.49
C THR A 205 -23.98 -15.73 20.82
N GLY A 206 -23.89 -14.42 20.96
CA GLY A 206 -22.84 -13.65 20.30
C GLY A 206 -22.91 -13.66 18.77
N ILE A 207 -22.50 -12.58 18.14
CA ILE A 207 -22.51 -12.41 16.67
C ILE A 207 -21.07 -12.31 16.17
N ASN A 208 -20.73 -12.99 15.06
CA ASN A 208 -19.47 -12.81 14.39
C ASN A 208 -19.43 -11.42 13.73
N LEU A 209 -18.25 -10.78 13.72
CA LEU A 209 -18.03 -9.44 13.20
C LEU A 209 -18.50 -9.30 11.73
N GLU A 210 -18.30 -10.33 10.92
CA GLU A 210 -18.73 -10.38 9.52
C GLU A 210 -20.27 -10.41 9.37
N THR A 211 -20.97 -11.08 10.29
CA THR A 211 -22.44 -11.14 10.30
C THR A 211 -23.01 -9.80 10.75
N LEU A 212 -22.38 -9.18 11.77
CA LEU A 212 -22.77 -7.87 12.28
C LEU A 212 -22.59 -6.77 11.22
N SER A 213 -21.48 -6.81 10.49
CA SER A 213 -21.18 -5.90 9.38
C SER A 213 -22.24 -5.99 8.26
N LYS A 214 -22.66 -7.21 7.91
CA LYS A 214 -23.72 -7.44 6.91
C LYS A 214 -25.09 -6.99 7.39
N GLU A 215 -25.43 -7.24 8.65
CA GLU A 215 -26.74 -6.87 9.23
C GLU A 215 -26.89 -5.35 9.35
N LEU A 216 -25.86 -4.67 9.83
CA LEU A 216 -25.85 -3.21 9.98
C LEU A 216 -25.51 -2.47 8.67
N LYS A 217 -25.12 -3.20 7.62
CA LYS A 217 -24.64 -2.64 6.34
C LYS A 217 -23.53 -1.59 6.54
N VAL A 218 -22.58 -1.88 7.43
CA VAL A 218 -21.47 -1.02 7.81
C VAL A 218 -20.16 -1.75 7.60
N ASP A 219 -19.13 -1.03 7.13
CA ASP A 219 -17.81 -1.60 6.88
C ASP A 219 -17.15 -2.08 8.19
N ASP A 220 -16.49 -3.24 8.16
CA ASP A 220 -15.78 -3.85 9.29
C ASP A 220 -14.86 -2.85 9.99
N LEU A 221 -14.20 -1.98 9.21
CA LEU A 221 -13.31 -0.94 9.73
C LEU A 221 -14.04 0.16 10.53
N GLN A 222 -15.32 0.40 10.23
CA GLN A 222 -16.12 1.37 10.99
C GLN A 222 -16.68 0.78 12.29
N LEU A 223 -16.81 -0.54 12.37
CA LEU A 223 -17.25 -1.24 13.58
C LEU A 223 -16.16 -1.32 14.64
N GLU A 224 -14.88 -1.30 14.26
CA GLU A 224 -13.77 -1.53 15.18
C GLU A 224 -13.69 -0.45 16.29
N ALA A 225 -13.85 0.82 15.93
CA ALA A 225 -13.76 1.92 16.90
C ALA A 225 -14.92 1.93 17.94
N PRO A 226 -16.20 1.80 17.56
CA PRO A 226 -17.30 1.69 18.52
C PRO A 226 -17.22 0.43 19.37
N LEU A 227 -16.83 -0.72 18.80
CA LEU A 227 -16.68 -1.97 19.56
C LEU A 227 -15.57 -1.86 20.61
N GLN A 228 -14.41 -1.28 20.28
CA GLN A 228 -13.35 -1.03 21.27
C GLN A 228 -13.82 -0.11 22.38
N THR A 229 -14.62 0.90 22.05
CA THR A 229 -15.18 1.81 23.06
C THR A 229 -16.14 1.08 23.98
N LEU A 230 -17.01 0.23 23.45
CA LEU A 230 -17.95 -0.58 24.24
C LEU A 230 -17.25 -1.58 25.15
N VAL A 231 -16.20 -2.25 24.65
CA VAL A 231 -15.38 -3.19 25.44
C VAL A 231 -14.59 -2.48 26.55
N ASN A 232 -14.19 -1.23 26.36
CA ASN A 232 -13.47 -0.47 27.39
C ASN A 232 -14.40 0.16 28.44
N LEU A 233 -15.71 0.15 28.24
CA LEU A 233 -16.70 0.66 29.21
C LEU A 233 -17.19 -0.43 30.19
N ASP A 234 -16.86 -1.70 29.93
CA ASP A 234 -17.18 -2.86 30.76
C ASP A 234 -15.98 -3.22 31.66
#